data_6a69df7073517e4a86e3b9ca46dca48f
#
_entry.id   6a69df7073517e4a86e3b9ca46dca48f
#
_cell.length_a   1.000
_cell.length_b   1.000
_cell.length_c   1.000
_cell.angle_alpha   90.00
_cell.angle_beta   90.00
_cell.angle_gamma   90.00
#
_symmetry.space_group_name_H-M   'P 1'
#
loop_
_entity.id
_entity.type
_entity.pdbx_description
1 polymer ?
#
loop_
_entity_poly.entity_id
_entity_poly.type
_entity_poly.pdbx_seq_one_letter_code
_entity_poly.pdbx_strand_id
1 'polypeptide(L)'
;MNDIYLKFAMKPMMIERRSFEWLAAHMASNKALKFTKPSLAHGGRNNIAIIPIHGILTKRSGVFDGMLGMTSYDEIQKQISAALSDDAVQTILLDIDSPGGETSGLFDLADFIYQARSQKTIWAVCNDEAYSAAYGIASSAEKVFINRTSGVGSIGVIATHMDQSAFDEKQGVKYTTVFAGNRKNDLNPHEPLTSESMQTLQNEVSRLYDMFVELVTRNRGLATEAVKATEAGLYFGLDAINVGLADEILTFPECIQKAASQSFIRTIAMTETLPTINPEELIAQGKIQGRSEYHAEALELFRLCKLSKMPEKLGDFIEQNIPVNEAREQLMQLLSDRTGTEILSTVSLEPTPQENPVIQAAKARSQNLKLNA
;
A
#
# COMPACT_ATOMS: atom_id res chain seq x y z
N MET A 1 -15.13 22.82 18.58
CA MET A 1 -14.19 22.53 17.48
C MET A 1 -13.25 21.44 17.98
N ASN A 2 -13.13 20.31 17.27
CA ASN A 2 -12.35 19.16 17.76
C ASN A 2 -10.85 19.48 17.79
N ASP A 3 -10.15 19.13 18.87
CA ASP A 3 -8.70 19.31 19.03
C ASP A 3 -7.89 18.72 17.86
N ILE A 4 -8.42 17.68 17.21
CA ILE A 4 -7.82 17.04 16.05
C ILE A 4 -7.85 17.98 14.81
N TYR A 5 -8.95 18.73 14.60
CA TYR A 5 -9.02 19.70 13.50
C TYR A 5 -7.93 20.77 13.66
N LEU A 6 -7.73 21.28 14.88
CA LEU A 6 -6.69 22.26 15.18
C LEU A 6 -5.27 21.71 14.95
N LYS A 7 -5.08 20.40 15.05
CA LYS A 7 -3.78 19.76 14.80
C LYS A 7 -3.33 19.91 13.33
N PHE A 8 -4.27 19.84 12.39
CA PHE A 8 -4.01 19.84 10.95
C PHE A 8 -4.37 21.17 10.26
N ALA A 9 -5.27 21.95 10.85
CA ALA A 9 -5.63 23.26 10.30
C ALA A 9 -4.44 24.22 10.31
N MET A 10 -4.31 25.00 9.24
CA MET A 10 -3.32 26.06 9.06
C MET A 10 -1.84 25.61 9.11
N LYS A 11 -1.58 24.30 8.99
CA LYS A 11 -0.23 23.77 8.81
C LYS A 11 -0.02 23.31 7.39
N PRO A 12 1.17 23.47 6.80
CA PRO A 12 1.50 22.81 5.56
C PRO A 12 1.44 21.28 5.72
N MET A 13 0.77 20.62 4.78
CA MET A 13 0.56 19.18 4.77
C MET A 13 1.08 18.60 3.45
N MET A 14 1.61 17.41 3.51
CA MET A 14 1.91 16.53 2.38
C MET A 14 0.92 15.39 2.36
N ILE A 15 -0.32 15.72 1.93
CA ILE A 15 -1.46 14.80 1.86
C ILE A 15 -2.19 15.00 0.54
N GLU A 16 -2.75 13.93 -0.03
CA GLU A 16 -3.60 14.01 -1.21
C GLU A 16 -4.86 14.84 -0.90
N ARG A 17 -5.27 15.70 -1.84
CA ARG A 17 -6.29 16.72 -1.59
C ARG A 17 -7.65 16.16 -1.17
N ARG A 18 -8.14 15.12 -1.84
CA ARG A 18 -9.45 14.52 -1.53
C ARG A 18 -9.48 13.91 -0.14
N SER A 19 -8.37 13.28 0.24
CA SER A 19 -8.18 12.71 1.57
C SER A 19 -8.10 13.76 2.65
N PHE A 20 -7.50 14.92 2.35
CA PHE A 20 -7.51 16.07 3.23
C PHE A 20 -8.93 16.64 3.40
N GLU A 21 -9.68 16.82 2.33
CA GLU A 21 -11.07 17.29 2.35
C GLU A 21 -11.98 16.31 3.12
N TRP A 22 -11.79 15.01 2.90
CA TRP A 22 -12.50 13.96 3.64
C TRP A 22 -12.18 14.00 5.14
N LEU A 23 -10.91 14.14 5.50
CA LEU A 23 -10.48 14.29 6.90
C LEU A 23 -11.13 15.50 7.55
N ALA A 24 -11.08 16.67 6.90
CA ALA A 24 -11.67 17.90 7.39
C ALA A 24 -13.20 17.76 7.60
N ALA A 25 -13.92 17.16 6.67
CA ALA A 25 -15.35 16.90 6.76
C ALA A 25 -15.72 15.93 7.89
N HIS A 26 -14.96 14.87 8.07
CA HIS A 26 -15.20 13.88 9.14
C HIS A 26 -14.90 14.45 10.51
N MET A 27 -13.85 15.23 10.65
CA MET A 27 -13.51 15.93 11.89
C MET A 27 -14.59 16.93 12.30
N ALA A 28 -15.24 17.60 11.32
CA ALA A 28 -16.36 18.49 11.57
C ALA A 28 -17.63 17.72 12.04
N SER A 29 -17.78 16.46 11.66
CA SER A 29 -19.01 15.67 11.89
C SER A 29 -19.13 15.01 13.27
N ASN A 30 -18.12 15.07 14.13
CA ASN A 30 -18.06 14.41 15.47
C ASN A 30 -18.37 12.90 15.49
N LYS A 31 -18.29 12.20 14.34
CA LYS A 31 -18.52 10.77 14.27
C LYS A 31 -17.22 10.01 14.56
N ALA A 32 -17.24 9.16 15.59
CA ALA A 32 -16.14 8.25 15.87
C ALA A 32 -15.99 7.22 14.74
N LEU A 33 -14.84 7.23 14.07
CA LEU A 33 -14.45 6.20 13.11
C LEU A 33 -13.80 5.05 13.89
N LYS A 34 -14.26 3.83 13.66
CA LYS A 34 -13.62 2.63 14.22
C LYS A 34 -12.72 2.03 13.14
N PHE A 35 -11.43 2.22 13.27
CA PHE A 35 -10.43 1.51 12.48
C PHE A 35 -9.76 0.45 13.35
N THR A 36 -9.54 -0.73 12.77
CA THR A 36 -8.71 -1.77 13.40
C THR A 36 -7.27 -1.51 12.98
N LYS A 37 -6.39 -1.31 13.97
CA LYS A 37 -4.95 -1.19 13.72
C LYS A 37 -4.45 -2.53 13.16
N PRO A 38 -3.82 -2.58 11.98
CA PRO A 38 -3.17 -3.81 11.53
C PRO A 38 -2.07 -4.16 12.54
N SER A 39 -2.07 -5.40 12.99
CA SER A 39 -1.04 -5.93 13.87
C SER A 39 0.21 -6.20 13.06
N LEU A 40 1.39 -5.96 13.64
CA LEU A 40 2.68 -6.36 13.09
C LEU A 40 2.63 -7.84 12.71
N ALA A 41 2.60 -8.13 11.41
CA ALA A 41 2.82 -9.46 10.92
C ALA A 41 4.34 -9.71 10.88
N HIS A 42 4.90 -10.22 11.99
CA HIS A 42 6.18 -10.88 11.92
C HIS A 42 5.98 -12.16 11.11
N GLY A 43 6.20 -12.05 9.80
CA GLY A 43 6.20 -13.19 8.88
C GLY A 43 7.40 -14.08 9.15
N GLY A 44 7.34 -14.86 10.24
CA GLY A 44 8.44 -15.65 10.78
C GLY A 44 8.86 -16.87 9.96
N ARG A 45 8.75 -16.87 8.64
CA ARG A 45 9.22 -17.99 7.81
C ARG A 45 10.27 -17.64 6.74
N ASN A 46 10.46 -16.37 6.37
CA ASN A 46 11.30 -16.06 5.20
C ASN A 46 12.30 -14.92 5.43
N ASN A 47 12.74 -14.65 6.66
CA ASN A 47 13.69 -13.57 6.97
C ASN A 47 13.25 -12.18 6.49
N ILE A 48 11.91 -11.94 6.42
CA ILE A 48 11.31 -10.71 5.93
C ILE A 48 10.51 -10.06 7.06
N ALA A 49 10.79 -8.79 7.34
CA ALA A 49 9.96 -7.95 8.20
C ALA A 49 9.00 -7.13 7.34
N ILE A 50 7.71 -7.18 7.64
CA ILE A 50 6.67 -6.37 6.98
C ILE A 50 6.28 -5.25 7.91
N ILE A 51 6.41 -4.00 7.45
CA ILE A 51 6.10 -2.79 8.21
C ILE A 51 4.92 -2.09 7.56
N PRO A 52 3.73 -2.12 8.19
CA PRO A 52 2.54 -1.47 7.66
C PRO A 52 2.62 0.05 7.83
N ILE A 53 2.35 0.78 6.74
CA ILE A 53 2.30 2.24 6.66
C ILE A 53 0.96 2.61 6.04
N HIS A 54 -0.08 2.61 6.89
CA HIS A 54 -1.46 2.74 6.43
C HIS A 54 -2.11 4.00 6.97
N GLY A 55 -3.04 4.56 6.17
CA GLY A 55 -3.83 5.73 6.52
C GLY A 55 -3.02 7.03 6.61
N ILE A 56 -3.55 8.01 7.30
CA ILE A 56 -2.94 9.35 7.38
C ILE A 56 -1.69 9.34 8.27
N LEU A 57 -0.62 9.94 7.78
CA LEU A 57 0.67 9.98 8.47
C LEU A 57 0.76 11.16 9.42
N THR A 58 1.28 10.92 10.62
CA THR A 58 1.47 11.93 11.65
C THR A 58 2.89 11.87 12.20
N LYS A 59 3.38 12.97 12.77
CA LYS A 59 4.73 12.97 13.36
C LYS A 59 4.84 12.03 14.55
N ARG A 60 3.87 12.10 15.48
CA ARG A 60 3.86 11.34 16.72
C ARG A 60 2.52 10.69 16.96
N SER A 61 2.54 9.52 17.56
CA SER A 61 1.31 8.84 17.97
C SER A 61 0.55 9.67 19.01
N GLY A 62 -0.72 9.95 18.73
CA GLY A 62 -1.67 10.54 19.67
C GLY A 62 -2.62 9.48 20.22
N VAL A 63 -3.36 9.84 21.29
CA VAL A 63 -4.32 8.93 21.94
C VAL A 63 -5.40 8.43 20.96
N PHE A 64 -5.71 9.21 19.93
CA PHE A 64 -6.77 8.91 18.96
C PHE A 64 -6.26 8.31 17.64
N ASP A 65 -4.94 8.23 17.40
CA ASP A 65 -4.39 7.80 16.10
C ASP A 65 -4.82 6.38 15.75
N GLY A 66 -4.88 5.48 16.73
CA GLY A 66 -5.37 4.11 16.53
C GLY A 66 -6.87 4.04 16.20
N MET A 67 -7.68 4.99 16.68
CA MET A 67 -9.12 5.09 16.37
C MET A 67 -9.37 5.68 14.98
N LEU A 68 -8.44 6.47 14.46
CA LEU A 68 -8.53 7.16 13.18
C LEU A 68 -7.74 6.47 12.06
N GLY A 69 -7.14 5.30 12.34
CA GLY A 69 -6.33 4.59 11.36
C GLY A 69 -5.06 5.34 10.94
N MET A 70 -4.54 6.22 11.81
CA MET A 70 -3.33 7.00 11.53
C MET A 70 -2.08 6.22 11.90
N THR A 71 -1.00 6.42 11.15
CA THR A 71 0.32 5.85 11.42
C THR A 71 1.31 6.97 11.69
N SER A 72 2.12 6.87 12.76
CA SER A 72 3.10 7.89 13.07
C SER A 72 4.50 7.55 12.53
N TYR A 73 5.25 8.58 12.14
CA TYR A 73 6.64 8.43 11.69
C TYR A 73 7.52 7.84 12.80
N ASP A 74 7.31 8.22 14.06
CA ASP A 74 8.04 7.67 15.21
C ASP A 74 7.82 6.16 15.35
N GLU A 75 6.60 5.67 15.08
CA GLU A 75 6.26 4.24 15.13
C GLU A 75 6.91 3.47 13.97
N ILE A 76 6.84 4.02 12.74
CA ILE A 76 7.51 3.45 11.57
C ILE A 76 9.01 3.33 11.84
N GLN A 77 9.65 4.38 12.35
CA GLN A 77 11.09 4.39 12.65
C GLN A 77 11.45 3.32 13.69
N LYS A 78 10.64 3.15 14.75
CA LYS A 78 10.86 2.11 15.76
C LYS A 78 10.79 0.71 15.17
N GLN A 79 9.80 0.45 14.31
CA GLN A 79 9.62 -0.85 13.67
C GLN A 79 10.77 -1.16 12.72
N ILE A 80 11.22 -0.19 11.92
CA ILE A 80 12.40 -0.34 11.07
C ILE A 80 13.65 -0.60 11.92
N SER A 81 13.84 0.16 12.99
CA SER A 81 15.00 -0.02 13.90
C SER A 81 15.03 -1.40 14.54
N ALA A 82 13.86 -1.91 14.96
CA ALA A 82 13.73 -3.28 15.46
C ALA A 82 14.09 -4.32 14.41
N ALA A 83 13.59 -4.15 13.17
CA ALA A 83 13.89 -5.06 12.06
C ALA A 83 15.36 -4.99 11.64
N LEU A 84 16.03 -3.83 11.74
CA LEU A 84 17.47 -3.69 11.49
C LEU A 84 18.30 -4.43 12.53
N SER A 85 17.86 -4.42 13.79
CA SER A 85 18.56 -5.07 14.91
C SER A 85 18.33 -6.57 15.02
N ASP A 86 17.36 -7.13 14.29
CA ASP A 86 17.05 -8.56 14.29
C ASP A 86 17.86 -9.29 13.22
N ASP A 87 18.85 -10.07 13.62
CA ASP A 87 19.73 -10.83 12.72
C ASP A 87 18.98 -11.82 11.83
N ALA A 88 17.79 -12.27 12.23
CA ALA A 88 16.95 -13.14 11.42
C ALA A 88 16.31 -12.40 10.23
N VAL A 89 16.19 -11.08 10.28
CA VAL A 89 15.60 -10.25 9.21
C VAL A 89 16.68 -9.86 8.20
N GLN A 90 16.46 -10.19 6.94
CA GLN A 90 17.35 -9.82 5.82
C GLN A 90 16.73 -8.75 4.91
N THR A 91 15.42 -8.76 4.79
CA THR A 91 14.66 -7.82 3.95
C THR A 91 13.54 -7.18 4.75
N ILE A 92 13.37 -5.88 4.57
CA ILE A 92 12.28 -5.09 5.14
C ILE A 92 11.35 -4.69 3.98
N LEU A 93 10.07 -5.05 4.07
CA LEU A 93 9.03 -4.60 3.16
C LEU A 93 8.19 -3.53 3.84
N LEU A 94 8.16 -2.33 3.28
CA LEU A 94 7.26 -1.26 3.68
C LEU A 94 5.94 -1.47 2.92
N ASP A 95 4.91 -1.92 3.61
CA ASP A 95 3.56 -2.15 3.08
C ASP A 95 2.78 -0.83 3.16
N ILE A 96 2.66 -0.12 2.03
CA ILE A 96 2.16 1.25 2.00
C ILE A 96 0.76 1.30 1.38
N ASP A 97 -0.16 1.90 2.15
CA ASP A 97 -1.51 2.26 1.76
C ASP A 97 -1.89 3.57 2.47
N SER A 98 -1.46 4.70 1.90
CA SER A 98 -1.51 5.99 2.58
C SER A 98 -1.62 7.17 1.61
N PRO A 99 -2.54 8.13 1.88
CA PRO A 99 -2.66 9.38 1.12
C PRO A 99 -1.59 10.42 1.50
N GLY A 100 -0.69 10.11 2.43
CA GLY A 100 0.26 11.05 3.00
C GLY A 100 -0.15 11.62 4.36
N GLY A 101 0.34 12.79 4.73
CA GLY A 101 0.05 13.35 6.04
C GLY A 101 0.87 14.60 6.40
N GLU A 102 1.31 14.68 7.67
CA GLU A 102 2.11 15.80 8.18
C GLU A 102 3.47 15.91 7.47
N THR A 103 3.90 17.14 7.17
CA THR A 103 5.24 17.41 6.62
C THR A 103 6.32 17.21 7.68
N SER A 104 6.00 17.55 8.93
CA SER A 104 6.94 17.51 10.05
C SER A 104 7.33 16.08 10.41
N GLY A 105 8.62 15.75 10.29
CA GLY A 105 9.17 14.44 10.59
C GLY A 105 9.31 13.51 9.37
N LEU A 106 8.69 13.87 8.22
CA LEU A 106 8.84 13.09 6.99
C LEU A 106 10.30 12.98 6.55
N PHE A 107 10.98 14.12 6.44
CA PHE A 107 12.34 14.17 5.91
C PHE A 107 13.32 13.38 6.77
N ASP A 108 13.19 13.48 8.10
CA ASP A 108 14.02 12.74 9.05
C ASP A 108 13.83 11.21 8.88
N LEU A 109 12.57 10.76 8.75
CA LEU A 109 12.27 9.35 8.52
C LEU A 109 12.76 8.88 7.14
N ALA A 110 12.55 9.68 6.10
CA ALA A 110 12.99 9.38 4.75
C ALA A 110 14.51 9.24 4.67
N ASP A 111 15.26 10.14 5.31
CA ASP A 111 16.71 10.06 5.40
C ASP A 111 17.18 8.85 6.19
N PHE A 112 16.50 8.52 7.29
CA PHE A 112 16.77 7.32 8.05
C PHE A 112 16.60 6.04 7.21
N ILE A 113 15.48 5.93 6.46
CA ILE A 113 15.24 4.79 5.58
C ILE A 113 16.31 4.72 4.48
N TYR A 114 16.63 5.86 3.85
CA TYR A 114 17.63 5.93 2.80
C TYR A 114 19.00 5.45 3.27
N GLN A 115 19.43 5.82 4.47
CA GLN A 115 20.68 5.37 5.09
C GLN A 115 20.61 3.88 5.46
N ALA A 116 19.47 3.42 5.98
CA ALA A 116 19.30 2.04 6.41
C ALA A 116 19.38 1.02 5.27
N ARG A 117 19.21 1.44 4.00
CA ARG A 117 19.39 0.58 2.81
C ARG A 117 20.79 -0.03 2.72
N SER A 118 21.80 0.61 3.31
CA SER A 118 23.17 0.09 3.34
C SER A 118 23.34 -1.10 4.30
N GLN A 119 22.41 -1.27 5.24
CA GLN A 119 22.44 -2.32 6.26
C GLN A 119 21.61 -3.53 5.85
N LYS A 120 20.38 -3.31 5.41
CA LYS A 120 19.45 -4.35 4.94
C LYS A 120 18.70 -3.88 3.69
N THR A 121 18.26 -4.84 2.87
CA THR A 121 17.38 -4.54 1.75
C THR A 121 16.06 -3.97 2.25
N ILE A 122 15.67 -2.79 1.77
CA ILE A 122 14.41 -2.13 2.12
C ILE A 122 13.63 -1.86 0.82
N TRP A 123 12.47 -2.47 0.68
CA TRP A 123 11.58 -2.29 -0.45
C TRP A 123 10.27 -1.67 -0.02
N ALA A 124 9.72 -0.79 -0.85
CA ALA A 124 8.38 -0.25 -0.70
C ALA A 124 7.42 -1.01 -1.62
N VAL A 125 6.28 -1.42 -1.09
CA VAL A 125 5.19 -2.04 -1.84
C VAL A 125 3.96 -1.16 -1.66
N CYS A 126 3.59 -0.44 -2.71
CA CYS A 126 2.41 0.43 -2.73
C CYS A 126 1.20 -0.42 -3.15
N ASN A 127 0.45 -0.92 -2.17
CA ASN A 127 -0.63 -1.87 -2.40
C ASN A 127 -1.88 -1.21 -2.96
N ASP A 128 -2.24 -0.01 -2.50
CA ASP A 128 -3.35 0.80 -3.01
C ASP A 128 -2.84 2.19 -3.38
N GLU A 129 -2.44 2.98 -2.41
CA GLU A 129 -1.93 4.32 -2.64
C GLU A 129 -0.66 4.62 -1.83
N ALA A 130 0.28 5.33 -2.44
CA ALA A 130 1.41 5.93 -1.76
C ALA A 130 1.55 7.37 -2.25
N TYR A 131 0.77 8.28 -1.68
CA TYR A 131 0.72 9.67 -2.13
C TYR A 131 1.46 10.61 -1.19
N SER A 132 2.00 11.66 -1.75
CA SER A 132 2.55 12.80 -1.01
C SER A 132 3.59 12.35 0.03
N ALA A 133 3.41 12.58 1.34
CA ALA A 133 4.36 12.14 2.36
C ALA A 133 4.62 10.62 2.33
N ALA A 134 3.61 9.81 2.00
CA ALA A 134 3.78 8.36 1.86
C ALA A 134 4.69 8.02 0.66
N TYR A 135 4.62 8.78 -0.43
CA TYR A 135 5.56 8.65 -1.54
C TYR A 135 6.97 9.10 -1.14
N GLY A 136 7.10 10.12 -0.30
CA GLY A 136 8.39 10.51 0.28
C GLY A 136 9.07 9.33 1.00
N ILE A 137 8.31 8.57 1.77
CA ILE A 137 8.76 7.34 2.41
C ILE A 137 9.06 6.25 1.37
N ALA A 138 8.12 5.97 0.45
CA ALA A 138 8.28 4.94 -0.57
C ALA A 138 9.53 5.17 -1.42
N SER A 139 9.76 6.41 -1.86
CA SER A 139 10.92 6.80 -2.67
C SER A 139 12.25 6.56 -1.96
N SER A 140 12.26 6.53 -0.63
CA SER A 140 13.47 6.31 0.18
C SER A 140 13.91 4.86 0.26
N ALA A 141 13.06 3.91 -0.14
CA ALA A 141 13.40 2.50 -0.27
C ALA A 141 14.34 2.26 -1.47
N GLU A 142 14.97 1.08 -1.52
CA GLU A 142 15.84 0.68 -2.63
C GLU A 142 15.04 0.44 -3.92
N LYS A 143 13.82 -0.14 -3.78
CA LYS A 143 12.87 -0.41 -4.86
C LYS A 143 11.47 -0.02 -4.44
N VAL A 144 10.70 0.48 -5.40
CA VAL A 144 9.29 0.82 -5.26
C VAL A 144 8.47 -0.09 -6.17
N PHE A 145 7.72 -0.99 -5.59
CA PHE A 145 6.79 -1.87 -6.29
C PHE A 145 5.37 -1.35 -6.17
N ILE A 146 4.62 -1.47 -7.24
CA ILE A 146 3.20 -1.11 -7.29
C ILE A 146 2.41 -2.26 -7.91
N ASN A 147 1.12 -2.35 -7.65
CA ASN A 147 0.23 -3.22 -8.42
C ASN A 147 -0.37 -2.46 -9.64
N ARG A 148 -1.19 -3.13 -10.44
CA ARG A 148 -1.75 -2.54 -11.67
C ARG A 148 -2.64 -1.33 -11.45
N THR A 149 -3.26 -1.24 -10.28
CA THR A 149 -4.26 -0.23 -9.92
C THR A 149 -3.78 0.73 -8.85
N SER A 150 -2.68 0.42 -8.17
CA SER A 150 -2.14 1.31 -7.15
C SER A 150 -1.53 2.56 -7.75
N GLY A 151 -1.60 3.64 -6.99
CA GLY A 151 -1.13 4.94 -7.38
C GLY A 151 0.03 5.45 -6.53
N VAL A 152 0.89 6.25 -7.14
CA VAL A 152 2.00 6.96 -6.50
C VAL A 152 2.04 8.42 -6.96
N GLY A 153 2.81 9.26 -6.29
CA GLY A 153 2.99 10.65 -6.70
C GLY A 153 2.40 11.63 -5.69
N SER A 154 1.61 12.61 -6.14
CA SER A 154 1.16 13.74 -5.32
C SER A 154 2.36 14.46 -4.64
N ILE A 155 3.45 14.66 -5.41
CA ILE A 155 4.67 15.32 -4.93
C ILE A 155 4.40 16.81 -4.84
N GLY A 156 3.78 17.22 -3.73
CA GLY A 156 3.34 18.59 -3.51
C GLY A 156 3.03 18.86 -2.05
N VAL A 157 2.78 20.14 -1.75
CA VAL A 157 2.46 20.62 -0.40
C VAL A 157 1.21 21.47 -0.48
N ILE A 158 0.28 21.29 0.43
CA ILE A 158 -0.93 22.08 0.55
C ILE A 158 -1.01 22.71 1.93
N ALA A 159 -1.46 23.93 2.01
CA ALA A 159 -1.86 24.59 3.25
C ALA A 159 -3.20 25.29 3.06
N THR A 160 -4.04 25.26 4.07
CA THR A 160 -5.38 25.87 4.02
C THR A 160 -5.57 26.78 5.20
N HIS A 161 -5.92 28.04 4.93
CA HIS A 161 -6.41 28.97 5.94
C HIS A 161 -7.95 28.95 5.93
N MET A 162 -8.55 28.92 7.10
CA MET A 162 -10.00 29.03 7.26
C MET A 162 -10.33 30.37 7.90
N ASP A 163 -11.02 31.25 7.16
CA ASP A 163 -11.60 32.48 7.67
C ASP A 163 -13.00 32.20 8.22
N GLN A 164 -13.17 32.32 9.50
CA GLN A 164 -14.47 32.14 10.19
C GLN A 164 -15.07 33.46 10.70
N SER A 165 -14.49 34.62 10.34
CA SER A 165 -14.95 35.96 10.83
C SER A 165 -16.43 36.21 10.57
N ALA A 166 -16.94 35.85 9.38
CA ALA A 166 -18.37 35.96 9.06
C ALA A 166 -19.26 35.01 9.89
N PHE A 167 -18.77 33.87 10.31
CA PHE A 167 -19.48 32.98 11.22
C PHE A 167 -19.55 33.57 12.64
N ASP A 168 -18.44 34.09 13.13
CA ASP A 168 -18.34 34.71 14.44
C ASP A 168 -19.31 35.93 14.54
N GLU A 169 -19.36 36.77 13.50
CA GLU A 169 -20.30 37.90 13.42
C GLU A 169 -21.76 37.41 13.54
N LYS A 170 -22.14 36.35 12.83
CA LYS A 170 -23.49 35.76 12.93
C LYS A 170 -23.82 35.21 14.31
N GLN A 171 -22.80 34.76 15.06
CA GLN A 171 -22.96 34.30 16.44
C GLN A 171 -22.91 35.45 17.46
N GLY A 172 -22.72 36.70 17.02
CA GLY A 172 -22.60 37.87 17.90
C GLY A 172 -21.29 37.87 18.72
N VAL A 173 -20.27 37.15 18.27
CA VAL A 173 -18.96 37.06 18.94
C VAL A 173 -17.94 37.92 18.20
N LYS A 174 -17.23 38.78 18.93
CA LYS A 174 -16.16 39.61 18.39
C LYS A 174 -14.84 39.24 19.10
N TYR A 175 -13.87 38.79 18.34
CA TYR A 175 -12.51 38.58 18.83
C TYR A 175 -11.71 39.89 18.74
N THR A 176 -10.94 40.17 19.78
CA THR A 176 -9.97 41.29 19.79
C THR A 176 -8.66 40.69 20.25
N THR A 177 -7.73 40.45 19.31
CA THR A 177 -6.42 39.90 19.59
C THR A 177 -5.42 41.00 19.88
N VAL A 178 -4.76 40.97 21.04
CA VAL A 178 -3.66 41.85 21.40
C VAL A 178 -2.37 41.06 21.33
N PHE A 179 -1.41 41.53 20.54
CA PHE A 179 -0.16 40.80 20.31
C PHE A 179 1.04 41.74 20.26
N ALA A 180 2.21 41.18 20.49
CA ALA A 180 3.52 41.79 20.30
C ALA A 180 4.34 40.96 19.33
N GLY A 181 4.93 41.60 18.33
CA GLY A 181 5.62 40.98 17.20
C GLY A 181 4.66 40.85 15.98
N ASN A 182 5.02 41.54 14.88
CA ASN A 182 4.13 41.77 13.72
C ASN A 182 3.56 40.48 13.07
N ARG A 183 4.30 39.36 13.22
CA ARG A 183 3.89 38.05 12.64
C ARG A 183 3.11 37.16 13.62
N LYS A 184 2.89 37.61 14.86
CA LYS A 184 2.27 36.76 15.89
C LYS A 184 0.80 36.48 15.64
N ASN A 185 0.14 37.31 14.86
CA ASN A 185 -1.27 37.19 14.50
C ASN A 185 -1.48 36.64 13.07
N ASP A 186 -0.41 36.26 12.38
CA ASP A 186 -0.52 35.64 11.05
C ASP A 186 -1.42 34.39 11.12
N LEU A 187 -2.24 34.20 10.10
CA LEU A 187 -3.17 33.07 9.98
C LEU A 187 -4.25 32.99 11.09
N ASN A 188 -4.58 34.11 11.73
CA ASN A 188 -5.70 34.18 12.67
C ASN A 188 -7.02 33.81 11.96
N PRO A 189 -7.77 32.77 12.41
CA PRO A 189 -8.99 32.35 11.74
C PRO A 189 -10.17 33.30 11.97
N HIS A 190 -10.06 34.26 12.91
CA HIS A 190 -11.14 35.18 13.28
C HIS A 190 -11.11 36.49 12.49
N GLU A 191 -10.24 36.61 11.51
CA GLU A 191 -10.13 37.77 10.63
C GLU A 191 -9.66 37.32 9.23
N PRO A 192 -10.00 38.11 8.20
CA PRO A 192 -9.58 37.85 6.81
C PRO A 192 -8.06 37.77 6.69
N LEU A 193 -7.60 36.84 5.86
CA LEU A 193 -6.18 36.66 5.62
C LEU A 193 -5.58 37.88 4.91
N THR A 194 -4.56 38.48 5.50
CA THR A 194 -3.84 39.61 4.88
C THR A 194 -2.94 39.10 3.73
N SER A 195 -2.67 39.97 2.76
CA SER A 195 -1.75 39.67 1.65
C SER A 195 -0.34 39.28 2.16
N GLU A 196 0.09 39.90 3.24
CA GLU A 196 1.40 39.61 3.88
C GLU A 196 1.44 38.25 4.54
N SER A 197 0.40 37.86 5.26
CA SER A 197 0.26 36.53 5.85
C SER A 197 0.13 35.46 4.76
N MET A 198 -0.60 35.72 3.66
CA MET A 198 -0.69 34.84 2.50
C MET A 198 0.67 34.61 1.87
N GLN A 199 1.46 35.68 1.67
CA GLN A 199 2.80 35.55 1.10
C GLN A 199 3.73 34.73 2.00
N THR A 200 3.63 34.89 3.31
CA THR A 200 4.40 34.11 4.28
C THR A 200 4.06 32.63 4.19
N LEU A 201 2.75 32.31 4.11
CA LEU A 201 2.30 30.92 3.98
C LEU A 201 2.77 30.33 2.65
N GLN A 202 2.64 31.10 1.54
CA GLN A 202 3.11 30.66 0.23
C GLN A 202 4.62 30.37 0.21
N ASN A 203 5.41 31.23 0.83
CA ASN A 203 6.87 31.03 0.92
C ASN A 203 7.21 29.74 1.68
N GLU A 204 6.48 29.44 2.76
CA GLU A 204 6.70 28.19 3.51
C GLU A 204 6.27 26.96 2.73
N VAL A 205 5.12 27.02 2.03
CA VAL A 205 4.67 25.94 1.13
C VAL A 205 5.70 25.70 0.03
N SER A 206 6.22 26.76 -0.59
CA SER A 206 7.23 26.67 -1.65
C SER A 206 8.53 26.05 -1.12
N ARG A 207 9.02 26.49 0.06
CA ARG A 207 10.21 25.93 0.70
C ARG A 207 10.08 24.43 0.96
N LEU A 208 8.93 24.00 1.49
CA LEU A 208 8.66 22.57 1.76
C LEU A 208 8.52 21.77 0.47
N TYR A 209 7.92 22.37 -0.57
CA TYR A 209 7.84 21.76 -1.89
C TYR A 209 9.23 21.52 -2.51
N ASP A 210 10.10 22.52 -2.47
CA ASP A 210 11.47 22.37 -2.97
C ASP A 210 12.24 21.28 -2.20
N MET A 211 12.13 21.21 -0.88
CA MET A 211 12.69 20.11 -0.08
C MET A 211 12.14 18.73 -0.51
N PHE A 212 10.84 18.64 -0.81
CA PHE A 212 10.23 17.40 -1.25
C PHE A 212 10.72 16.98 -2.65
N VAL A 213 10.81 17.93 -3.56
CA VAL A 213 11.40 17.69 -4.89
C VAL A 213 12.84 17.20 -4.78
N GLU A 214 13.67 17.84 -3.95
CA GLU A 214 15.05 17.42 -3.70
C GLU A 214 15.13 16.00 -3.12
N LEU A 215 14.26 15.68 -2.17
CA LEU A 215 14.17 14.34 -1.58
C LEU A 215 13.91 13.28 -2.65
N VAL A 216 12.90 13.48 -3.49
CA VAL A 216 12.51 12.53 -4.56
C VAL A 216 13.59 12.46 -5.64
N THR A 217 14.15 13.59 -6.06
CA THR A 217 15.29 13.69 -6.99
C THR A 217 16.45 12.81 -6.54
N ARG A 218 16.88 12.98 -5.28
CA ARG A 218 17.96 12.17 -4.69
C ARG A 218 17.58 10.68 -4.63
N ASN A 219 16.42 10.40 -4.11
CA ASN A 219 15.99 9.02 -3.80
C ASN A 219 15.77 8.17 -5.05
N ARG A 220 15.20 8.77 -6.10
CA ARG A 220 14.87 8.10 -7.36
C ARG A 220 15.92 8.29 -8.47
N GLY A 221 16.92 9.17 -8.25
CA GLY A 221 17.92 9.49 -9.28
C GLY A 221 17.32 10.21 -10.49
N LEU A 222 16.21 10.92 -10.32
CA LEU A 222 15.55 11.68 -11.37
C LEU A 222 16.12 13.10 -11.47
N ALA A 223 15.98 13.75 -12.63
CA ALA A 223 16.23 15.17 -12.76
C ALA A 223 15.20 15.98 -11.97
N THR A 224 15.62 17.10 -11.36
CA THR A 224 14.73 17.99 -10.60
C THR A 224 13.55 18.48 -11.45
N GLU A 225 13.79 18.79 -12.72
CA GLU A 225 12.80 19.24 -13.69
C GLU A 225 11.76 18.14 -13.97
N ALA A 226 12.18 16.87 -14.03
CA ALA A 226 11.29 15.75 -14.23
C ALA A 226 10.36 15.55 -13.02
N VAL A 227 10.89 15.70 -11.81
CA VAL A 227 10.07 15.65 -10.59
C VAL A 227 9.10 16.82 -10.54
N LYS A 228 9.53 18.05 -10.83
CA LYS A 228 8.66 19.24 -10.89
C LYS A 228 7.60 19.11 -11.99
N ALA A 229 7.92 18.54 -13.14
CA ALA A 229 6.98 18.33 -14.23
C ALA A 229 5.84 17.34 -13.90
N THR A 230 5.92 16.62 -12.79
CA THR A 230 4.79 15.80 -12.32
C THR A 230 3.62 16.65 -11.80
N GLU A 231 3.84 17.93 -11.48
CA GLU A 231 2.83 18.90 -11.03
C GLU A 231 1.92 18.34 -9.92
N ALA A 232 2.50 17.58 -8.99
CA ALA A 232 1.79 16.84 -7.95
C ALA A 232 0.70 15.89 -8.49
N GLY A 233 0.83 15.40 -9.73
CA GLY A 233 -0.06 14.42 -10.36
C GLY A 233 -0.01 13.05 -9.67
N LEU A 234 -1.03 12.25 -9.95
CA LEU A 234 -1.12 10.85 -9.53
C LEU A 234 -0.80 9.95 -10.73
N TYR A 235 0.05 8.95 -10.52
CA TYR A 235 0.51 8.04 -11.54
C TYR A 235 0.21 6.61 -11.15
N PHE A 236 -0.36 5.83 -12.09
CA PHE A 236 -0.85 4.49 -11.85
C PHE A 236 -0.17 3.47 -12.77
N GLY A 237 0.05 2.26 -12.30
CA GLY A 237 0.53 1.16 -13.11
C GLY A 237 1.76 1.53 -13.94
N LEU A 238 1.69 1.33 -15.26
CA LEU A 238 2.80 1.60 -16.19
C LEU A 238 3.20 3.08 -16.24
N ASP A 239 2.27 4.01 -16.06
CA ASP A 239 2.58 5.44 -16.08
C ASP A 239 3.54 5.83 -14.96
N ALA A 240 3.37 5.23 -13.77
CA ALA A 240 4.28 5.43 -12.64
C ALA A 240 5.71 4.94 -12.94
N ILE A 241 5.84 3.84 -13.69
CA ILE A 241 7.14 3.32 -14.13
C ILE A 241 7.75 4.25 -15.19
N ASN A 242 6.95 4.66 -16.17
CA ASN A 242 7.41 5.49 -17.28
C ASN A 242 7.97 6.85 -16.82
N VAL A 243 7.39 7.43 -15.76
CA VAL A 243 7.88 8.68 -15.15
C VAL A 243 8.97 8.45 -14.08
N GLY A 244 9.37 7.20 -13.84
CA GLY A 244 10.44 6.84 -12.90
C GLY A 244 10.04 6.84 -11.42
N LEU A 245 8.74 6.93 -11.11
CA LEU A 245 8.25 6.94 -9.73
C LEU A 245 8.09 5.54 -9.13
N ALA A 246 8.03 4.49 -9.96
CA ALA A 246 8.02 3.09 -9.55
C ALA A 246 9.04 2.28 -10.36
N ASP A 247 9.41 1.10 -9.87
CA ASP A 247 10.40 0.24 -10.51
C ASP A 247 9.76 -0.94 -11.26
N GLU A 248 8.70 -1.54 -10.69
CA GLU A 248 8.11 -2.76 -11.24
C GLU A 248 6.66 -2.94 -10.78
N ILE A 249 5.83 -3.56 -11.62
CA ILE A 249 4.47 -3.95 -11.25
C ILE A 249 4.50 -5.36 -10.67
N LEU A 250 4.27 -5.48 -9.37
CA LEU A 250 4.17 -6.75 -8.64
C LEU A 250 3.03 -6.66 -7.62
N THR A 251 2.35 -7.78 -7.41
CA THR A 251 1.44 -7.94 -6.26
C THR A 251 2.23 -8.14 -4.97
N PHE A 252 1.61 -7.89 -3.83
CA PHE A 252 2.26 -8.06 -2.52
C PHE A 252 2.80 -9.49 -2.30
N PRO A 253 2.07 -10.58 -2.65
CA PRO A 253 2.62 -11.93 -2.58
C PRO A 253 3.84 -12.15 -3.47
N GLU A 254 3.86 -11.58 -4.70
CA GLU A 254 5.02 -11.66 -5.60
C GLU A 254 6.23 -10.91 -5.03
N CYS A 255 6.01 -9.77 -4.37
CA CYS A 255 7.09 -9.05 -3.67
C CYS A 255 7.69 -9.88 -2.53
N ILE A 256 6.86 -10.55 -1.73
CA ILE A 256 7.33 -11.48 -0.68
C ILE A 256 8.14 -12.62 -1.29
N GLN A 257 7.68 -13.23 -2.37
CA GLN A 257 8.38 -14.32 -3.04
C GLN A 257 9.72 -13.85 -3.62
N LYS A 258 9.75 -12.68 -4.25
CA LYS A 258 10.98 -12.06 -4.78
C LYS A 258 11.98 -11.74 -3.66
N ALA A 259 11.52 -11.20 -2.54
CA ALA A 259 12.34 -10.90 -1.37
C ALA A 259 12.94 -12.19 -0.74
N ALA A 260 12.14 -13.24 -0.62
CA ALA A 260 12.61 -14.54 -0.11
C ALA A 260 13.70 -15.16 -1.01
N SER A 261 13.52 -15.08 -2.33
CA SER A 261 14.50 -15.60 -3.31
C SER A 261 15.81 -14.82 -3.25
N GLN A 262 15.76 -13.51 -3.09
CA GLN A 262 16.96 -12.65 -3.01
C GLN A 262 17.72 -12.86 -1.70
N SER A 263 17.01 -13.05 -0.59
CA SER A 263 17.59 -13.39 0.71
C SER A 263 18.38 -14.71 0.63
N PHE A 264 17.85 -15.71 -0.08
CA PHE A 264 18.52 -17.00 -0.27
C PHE A 264 19.83 -16.86 -1.06
N ILE A 265 19.83 -16.09 -2.16
CA ILE A 265 21.04 -15.84 -2.97
C ILE A 265 22.10 -15.09 -2.17
N ARG A 266 21.73 -14.10 -1.36
CA ARG A 266 22.65 -13.33 -0.53
C ARG A 266 23.27 -14.17 0.60
N THR A 267 22.50 -15.08 1.18
CA THR A 267 23.00 -16.05 2.18
C THR A 267 24.06 -16.97 1.56
N ILE A 268 23.83 -17.50 0.36
CA ILE A 268 24.81 -18.30 -0.37
C ILE A 268 26.08 -17.48 -0.65
N ALA A 269 25.94 -16.24 -1.13
CA ALA A 269 27.09 -15.38 -1.44
C ALA A 269 27.91 -14.96 -0.21
N MET A 270 27.30 -14.84 0.97
CA MET A 270 28.00 -14.54 2.23
C MET A 270 28.60 -15.78 2.89
N THR A 271 28.12 -16.96 2.56
CA THR A 271 28.65 -18.24 3.09
C THR A 271 29.84 -18.74 2.25
N GLU A 272 30.11 -18.10 1.10
CA GLU A 272 31.26 -18.39 0.24
C GLU A 272 32.57 -17.70 0.72
N THR A 273 33.03 -17.99 1.93
CA THR A 273 34.39 -18.47 2.06
C THR A 273 34.30 -19.95 1.76
N LEU A 274 34.68 -20.33 0.55
CA LEU A 274 34.55 -21.66 -0.01
C LEU A 274 35.01 -22.77 0.98
N PRO A 275 34.09 -23.58 1.54
CA PRO A 275 34.44 -24.96 1.76
C PRO A 275 34.51 -25.58 0.37
N THR A 276 35.58 -26.32 0.09
CA THR A 276 35.72 -27.18 -1.08
C THR A 276 34.45 -28.04 -1.16
N ILE A 277 33.49 -27.61 -2.02
CA ILE A 277 32.23 -28.33 -2.22
C ILE A 277 32.62 -29.66 -2.85
N ASN A 278 32.46 -30.73 -2.10
CA ASN A 278 32.62 -32.09 -2.64
C ASN A 278 31.56 -32.29 -3.74
N PRO A 279 31.95 -32.51 -5.00
CA PRO A 279 31.01 -32.68 -6.12
C PRO A 279 29.98 -33.79 -5.86
N GLU A 280 30.33 -34.79 -5.05
CA GLU A 280 29.44 -35.90 -4.68
C GLU A 280 28.29 -35.46 -3.76
N GLU A 281 28.51 -34.49 -2.86
CA GLU A 281 27.44 -33.91 -2.01
C GLU A 281 26.46 -33.06 -2.82
N LEU A 282 26.94 -32.30 -3.81
CA LEU A 282 26.10 -31.49 -4.69
C LEU A 282 25.20 -32.39 -5.56
N ILE A 283 25.78 -33.52 -6.07
CA ILE A 283 25.00 -34.51 -6.82
C ILE A 283 23.99 -35.22 -5.92
N ALA A 284 24.34 -35.51 -4.65
CA ALA A 284 23.42 -36.11 -3.70
C ALA A 284 22.26 -35.19 -3.33
N GLN A 285 22.52 -33.87 -3.09
CA GLN A 285 21.49 -32.87 -2.82
C GLN A 285 20.59 -32.62 -4.04
N GLY A 286 21.15 -32.52 -5.24
CA GLY A 286 20.40 -32.41 -6.48
C GLY A 286 19.49 -33.61 -6.73
N LYS A 287 19.94 -34.81 -6.41
CA LYS A 287 19.12 -36.04 -6.49
C LYS A 287 17.97 -36.07 -5.47
N ILE A 288 18.16 -35.52 -4.26
CA ILE A 288 17.14 -35.47 -3.22
C ILE A 288 16.07 -34.41 -3.62
N GLN A 289 16.51 -33.27 -4.11
CA GLN A 289 15.60 -32.17 -4.51
C GLN A 289 14.80 -32.55 -5.77
N GLY A 290 15.47 -33.09 -6.82
CA GLY A 290 14.79 -33.56 -8.01
C GLY A 290 13.83 -34.73 -7.72
N ARG A 291 14.12 -35.56 -6.73
CA ARG A 291 13.22 -36.63 -6.28
C ARG A 291 11.98 -36.08 -5.55
N SER A 292 12.12 -34.99 -4.81
CA SER A 292 11.02 -34.35 -4.10
C SER A 292 10.09 -33.63 -5.09
N GLU A 293 10.65 -32.93 -6.07
CA GLU A 293 9.89 -32.24 -7.13
C GLU A 293 9.15 -33.24 -8.01
N TYR A 294 9.83 -34.30 -8.45
CA TYR A 294 9.23 -35.39 -9.22
C TYR A 294 8.11 -36.10 -8.46
N HIS A 295 8.28 -36.29 -7.15
CA HIS A 295 7.24 -36.91 -6.32
C HIS A 295 6.00 -36.00 -6.17
N ALA A 296 6.18 -34.67 -6.07
CA ALA A 296 5.09 -33.72 -6.00
C ALA A 296 4.29 -33.67 -7.33
N GLU A 297 4.99 -33.65 -8.47
CA GLU A 297 4.37 -33.72 -9.80
C GLU A 297 3.62 -35.04 -10.01
N ALA A 298 4.21 -36.18 -9.66
CA ALA A 298 3.56 -37.47 -9.79
C ALA A 298 2.29 -37.58 -8.93
N LEU A 299 2.28 -37.00 -7.73
CA LEU A 299 1.10 -36.93 -6.88
C LEU A 299 -0.01 -36.06 -7.49
N GLU A 300 0.34 -34.97 -8.13
CA GLU A 300 -0.64 -34.11 -8.80
C GLU A 300 -1.21 -34.75 -10.06
N LEU A 301 -0.40 -35.41 -10.88
CA LEU A 301 -0.84 -36.24 -12.00
C LEU A 301 -1.78 -37.35 -11.55
N PHE A 302 -1.46 -38.04 -10.45
CA PHE A 302 -2.33 -39.06 -9.87
C PHE A 302 -3.71 -38.48 -9.48
N ARG A 303 -3.72 -37.29 -8.83
CA ARG A 303 -4.98 -36.61 -8.46
C ARG A 303 -5.81 -36.24 -9.69
N LEU A 304 -5.19 -35.73 -10.74
CA LEU A 304 -5.86 -35.37 -11.99
C LEU A 304 -6.46 -36.60 -12.69
N CYS A 305 -5.69 -37.68 -12.82
CA CYS A 305 -6.18 -38.94 -13.41
C CYS A 305 -7.32 -39.56 -12.60
N LYS A 306 -7.26 -39.46 -11.26
CA LYS A 306 -8.35 -39.95 -10.39
C LYS A 306 -9.61 -39.08 -10.51
N LEU A 307 -9.47 -37.78 -10.58
CA LEU A 307 -10.62 -36.83 -10.76
C LEU A 307 -11.29 -37.02 -12.12
N SER A 308 -10.53 -37.24 -13.19
CA SER A 308 -11.05 -37.50 -14.53
C SER A 308 -11.58 -38.94 -14.73
N LYS A 309 -11.51 -39.78 -13.72
CA LYS A 309 -11.85 -41.21 -13.77
C LYS A 309 -11.09 -41.97 -14.87
N MET A 310 -9.84 -41.63 -15.09
CA MET A 310 -8.90 -42.23 -16.06
C MET A 310 -7.57 -42.59 -15.39
N PRO A 311 -7.55 -43.45 -14.34
CA PRO A 311 -6.34 -43.80 -13.60
C PRO A 311 -5.32 -44.53 -14.49
N GLU A 312 -5.75 -45.19 -15.56
CA GLU A 312 -4.91 -45.86 -16.55
C GLU A 312 -3.96 -44.92 -17.29
N LYS A 313 -4.29 -43.62 -17.39
CA LYS A 313 -3.45 -42.62 -18.06
C LYS A 313 -2.25 -42.17 -17.26
N LEU A 314 -2.19 -42.46 -15.97
CA LEU A 314 -1.10 -42.04 -15.11
C LEU A 314 0.25 -42.62 -15.57
N GLY A 315 0.29 -43.91 -15.96
CA GLY A 315 1.48 -44.54 -16.47
C GLY A 315 2.02 -43.86 -17.72
N ASP A 316 1.14 -43.59 -18.70
CA ASP A 316 1.49 -42.94 -19.94
C ASP A 316 2.09 -41.55 -19.71
N PHE A 317 1.51 -40.76 -18.80
CA PHE A 317 1.98 -39.41 -18.49
C PHE A 317 3.36 -39.40 -17.79
N ILE A 318 3.60 -40.38 -16.91
CA ILE A 318 4.89 -40.49 -16.23
C ILE A 318 5.97 -40.97 -17.21
N GLU A 319 5.68 -42.00 -18.02
CA GLU A 319 6.66 -42.58 -18.96
C GLU A 319 7.06 -41.58 -20.07
N GLN A 320 6.09 -40.73 -20.49
CA GLN A 320 6.33 -39.72 -21.52
C GLN A 320 6.83 -38.39 -20.93
N ASN A 321 7.00 -38.29 -19.60
CA ASN A 321 7.43 -37.10 -18.89
C ASN A 321 6.56 -35.86 -19.21
N ILE A 322 5.24 -36.06 -19.28
CA ILE A 322 4.28 -35.00 -19.63
C ILE A 322 4.05 -34.08 -18.43
N PRO A 323 4.26 -32.75 -18.56
CA PRO A 323 4.02 -31.78 -17.49
C PRO A 323 2.56 -31.78 -17.04
N VAL A 324 2.31 -31.47 -15.75
CA VAL A 324 0.98 -31.46 -15.13
C VAL A 324 -0.04 -30.63 -15.93
N ASN A 325 0.36 -29.47 -16.46
CA ASN A 325 -0.52 -28.60 -17.23
C ASN A 325 -0.97 -29.24 -18.55
N GLU A 326 -0.04 -29.89 -19.25
CA GLU A 326 -0.33 -30.59 -20.51
C GLU A 326 -1.17 -31.84 -20.27
N ALA A 327 -0.92 -32.59 -19.21
CA ALA A 327 -1.74 -33.71 -18.79
C ALA A 327 -3.18 -33.30 -18.47
N ARG A 328 -3.36 -32.11 -17.87
CA ARG A 328 -4.70 -31.53 -17.59
C ARG A 328 -5.46 -31.25 -18.87
N GLU A 329 -4.80 -30.63 -19.86
CA GLU A 329 -5.42 -30.36 -21.17
C GLU A 329 -5.81 -31.63 -21.91
N GLN A 330 -4.93 -32.64 -21.94
CA GLN A 330 -5.21 -33.92 -22.57
C GLN A 330 -6.37 -34.67 -21.88
N LEU A 331 -6.43 -34.65 -20.55
CA LEU A 331 -7.54 -35.26 -19.81
C LEU A 331 -8.86 -34.53 -20.04
N MET A 332 -8.84 -33.18 -20.14
CA MET A 332 -10.03 -32.40 -20.47
C MET A 332 -10.52 -32.70 -21.90
N GLN A 333 -9.64 -32.84 -22.86
CA GLN A 333 -9.98 -33.23 -24.23
C GLN A 333 -10.60 -34.64 -24.27
N LEU A 334 -10.00 -35.61 -23.60
CA LEU A 334 -10.52 -36.98 -23.51
C LEU A 334 -11.88 -37.06 -22.81
N LEU A 335 -12.13 -36.18 -21.81
CA LEU A 335 -13.44 -36.06 -21.18
C LEU A 335 -14.47 -35.46 -22.14
N SER A 336 -14.10 -34.44 -22.89
CA SER A 336 -14.95 -33.83 -23.94
C SER A 336 -15.32 -34.85 -25.01
N ASP A 337 -14.38 -35.67 -25.46
CA ASP A 337 -14.62 -36.70 -26.47
C ASP A 337 -15.50 -37.86 -25.94
N ARG A 338 -15.43 -38.19 -24.66
CA ARG A 338 -16.31 -39.17 -23.99
C ARG A 338 -17.72 -38.66 -23.77
N THR A 339 -17.88 -37.35 -23.59
CA THR A 339 -19.17 -36.70 -23.36
C THR A 339 -19.85 -36.25 -24.67
N GLY A 340 -19.55 -36.87 -25.79
CA GLY A 340 -20.21 -36.65 -27.10
C GLY A 340 -21.74 -36.85 -27.14
N THR A 341 -22.37 -36.93 -25.98
CA THR A 341 -23.80 -36.71 -25.74
C THR A 341 -23.93 -35.39 -25.00
N GLU A 342 -24.64 -34.42 -25.58
CA GLU A 342 -25.00 -33.15 -24.96
C GLU A 342 -25.26 -33.34 -23.47
N ILE A 343 -24.51 -32.55 -22.66
CA ILE A 343 -24.88 -32.32 -21.27
C ILE A 343 -26.14 -31.47 -21.33
N LEU A 344 -27.28 -32.11 -21.56
CA LEU A 344 -28.56 -31.51 -21.23
C LEU A 344 -28.52 -31.34 -19.72
N SER A 345 -28.33 -30.07 -19.31
CA SER A 345 -28.53 -29.66 -17.94
C SER A 345 -29.89 -30.14 -17.50
N THR A 346 -29.95 -31.16 -16.67
CA THR A 346 -31.18 -31.63 -16.02
C THR A 346 -31.55 -30.73 -14.84
N VAL A 347 -31.01 -29.54 -14.77
CA VAL A 347 -31.54 -28.46 -13.96
C VAL A 347 -32.68 -27.85 -14.75
N SER A 348 -33.87 -28.39 -14.58
CA SER A 348 -35.11 -27.72 -14.95
C SER A 348 -35.14 -26.36 -14.24
N LEU A 349 -34.97 -25.31 -15.00
CA LEU A 349 -35.29 -23.96 -14.58
C LEU A 349 -36.84 -23.83 -14.58
N GLU A 350 -37.53 -24.53 -13.69
CA GLU A 350 -38.83 -24.07 -13.28
C GLU A 350 -38.63 -22.82 -12.40
N PRO A 351 -39.08 -21.66 -12.83
CA PRO A 351 -39.05 -20.48 -12.00
C PRO A 351 -40.09 -20.64 -10.89
N THR A 352 -39.71 -21.16 -9.76
CA THR A 352 -40.44 -20.88 -8.52
C THR A 352 -40.20 -19.41 -8.21
N PRO A 353 -41.22 -18.56 -8.18
CA PRO A 353 -41.09 -17.17 -7.88
C PRO A 353 -40.95 -17.00 -6.35
N GLN A 354 -39.83 -17.34 -5.79
CA GLN A 354 -39.42 -16.79 -4.51
C GLN A 354 -38.65 -15.49 -4.84
N GLU A 355 -39.41 -14.38 -4.81
CA GLU A 355 -38.83 -13.05 -4.92
C GLU A 355 -37.74 -12.90 -3.86
N ASN A 356 -36.55 -12.51 -4.31
CA ASN A 356 -35.41 -12.22 -3.49
C ASN A 356 -35.83 -11.30 -2.31
N PRO A 357 -35.54 -11.64 -1.05
CA PRO A 357 -35.93 -10.85 0.13
C PRO A 357 -35.54 -9.37 0.05
N VAL A 358 -34.47 -9.05 -0.67
CA VAL A 358 -34.01 -7.68 -0.93
C VAL A 358 -34.98 -6.93 -1.84
N ILE A 359 -35.58 -7.60 -2.83
CA ILE A 359 -36.57 -7.01 -3.74
C ILE A 359 -37.89 -6.81 -3.02
N GLN A 360 -38.30 -7.71 -2.14
CA GLN A 360 -39.49 -7.54 -1.29
C GLN A 360 -39.33 -6.37 -0.32
N ALA A 361 -38.16 -6.22 0.30
CA ALA A 361 -37.87 -5.09 1.18
C ALA A 361 -37.85 -3.74 0.44
N ALA A 362 -37.36 -3.72 -0.80
CA ALA A 362 -37.38 -2.51 -1.65
C ALA A 362 -38.78 -2.13 -2.09
N LYS A 363 -39.63 -3.11 -2.47
CA LYS A 363 -41.04 -2.87 -2.81
C LYS A 363 -41.86 -2.39 -1.61
N ALA A 364 -41.65 -2.94 -0.42
CA ALA A 364 -42.31 -2.51 0.81
C ALA A 364 -41.93 -1.05 1.21
N ARG A 365 -40.67 -0.65 1.03
CA ARG A 365 -40.23 0.73 1.23
C ARG A 365 -40.84 1.71 0.23
N SER A 366 -40.96 1.31 -1.04
CA SER A 366 -41.58 2.13 -2.09
C SER A 366 -43.08 2.34 -1.87
N GLN A 367 -43.79 1.37 -1.31
CA GLN A 367 -45.23 1.48 -0.99
C GLN A 367 -45.44 2.40 0.24
N ASN A 368 -44.60 2.35 1.25
CA ASN A 368 -44.70 3.24 2.42
C ASN A 368 -44.36 4.70 2.10
N LEU A 369 -43.59 4.99 1.06
CA LEU A 369 -43.31 6.34 0.59
C LEU A 369 -44.47 6.95 -0.22
N LYS A 370 -45.41 6.15 -0.76
CA LYS A 370 -46.60 6.62 -1.48
C LYS A 370 -47.80 6.84 -0.57
N LEU A 371 -47.77 6.41 0.67
CA LEU A 371 -48.84 6.60 1.67
C LEU A 371 -48.61 7.82 2.58
N ASN A 372 -47.46 8.50 2.48
CA ASN A 372 -47.11 9.67 3.27
C ASN A 372 -46.78 10.92 2.38
N ALA A 373 -47.30 10.98 1.16
CA ALA A 373 -47.22 12.12 0.27
C ALA A 373 -48.61 12.71 0.02
#